data_f1d4b3bbf3187672e3f7e03ddce0dcec
#
_entry.id   f1d4b3bbf3187672e3f7e03ddce0dcec
#
_cell.length_a   1.000
_cell.length_b   1.000
_cell.length_c   1.000
_cell.angle_alpha   90.00
_cell.angle_beta   90.00
_cell.angle_gamma   90.00
#
_symmetry.space_group_name_H-M   'P 1'
#
loop_
_entity.id
_entity.type
_entity.pdbx_description
1 polymer ?
#
loop_
_entity_poly.entity_id
_entity_poly.type
_entity_poly.pdbx_seq_one_letter_code
_entity_poly.pdbx_strand_id
1 'polypeptide(L)'
;MSIDRRIYSFQYRLISCYVLLLISLAVYAQSGKERFVGRVVDTETNQPVPFATVRLLALPDSILLVGGATDIQGKFQLAVTIPKSKSILLHISYIGYTSVYRTISVSANNKTPTLGNISLSPESISLNETVVVGQAPMAVTEGDTTVFNASAYRTPEGSMLEGLVKQLPGGEIDEDGKLLIHGKEVKKILVDGKEFFSDDPKAALKNLPVEMIEKLKAYERQSDLARLTGIDDGEEEMILDLSVKKNMKRGWMENFMGGYGSKDRYELANTLNRFRDNSQLTVIGNLNNTNNQGFSEMQGESASSSGNLRTQKGLTTSRSLGVNATHDWKRVKFRSNIQYMGTDRLEDSRTTVDNYLRKDKSITESTGHNRQGNDNLVANAFLEWKMDSVTTLIFRPQYRTAANDRSSNGFQQGWGNEVLLNERESS
;
A
#
# COMPACT_ATOMS: atom_id res chain seq x y z
N MET A 1 37.94 29.58 35.06
CA MET A 1 37.65 29.54 33.60
C MET A 1 38.53 28.51 32.86
N SER A 2 38.72 27.29 33.45
CA SER A 2 39.53 26.23 32.84
C SER A 2 38.88 24.84 32.86
N ILE A 3 37.66 24.70 33.33
CA ILE A 3 36.97 23.40 33.46
C ILE A 3 36.18 23.08 32.21
N ASP A 4 35.65 24.08 31.50
CA ASP A 4 34.80 23.87 30.31
C ASP A 4 35.51 23.26 29.09
N ARG A 5 36.78 23.60 28.88
CA ARG A 5 37.52 23.06 27.71
C ARG A 5 37.78 21.56 27.78
N ARG A 6 37.86 20.98 28.98
CA ARG A 6 38.08 19.52 29.13
C ARG A 6 36.83 18.72 28.89
N ILE A 7 35.67 19.25 29.24
CA ILE A 7 34.38 18.57 29.02
C ILE A 7 34.06 18.50 27.54
N TYR A 8 34.24 19.61 26.81
CA TYR A 8 34.03 19.63 25.35
C TYR A 8 35.00 18.69 24.62
N SER A 9 36.27 18.64 25.02
CA SER A 9 37.27 17.73 24.40
C SER A 9 36.92 16.26 24.63
N PHE A 10 36.31 15.92 25.75
CA PHE A 10 35.91 14.55 26.07
C PHE A 10 34.64 14.16 25.28
N GLN A 11 33.68 15.07 25.12
CA GLN A 11 32.51 14.85 24.30
C GLN A 11 32.86 14.68 22.81
N TYR A 12 33.74 15.50 22.25
CA TYR A 12 34.21 15.33 20.87
C TYR A 12 34.92 14.00 20.64
N ARG A 13 35.70 13.53 21.61
CA ARG A 13 36.37 12.21 21.54
C ARG A 13 35.36 11.05 21.58
N LEU A 14 34.33 11.15 22.41
CA LEU A 14 33.24 10.17 22.48
C LEU A 14 32.41 10.13 21.17
N ILE A 15 32.07 11.29 20.65
CA ILE A 15 31.36 11.41 19.36
C ILE A 15 32.24 10.87 18.23
N SER A 16 33.53 11.19 18.21
CA SER A 16 34.46 10.67 17.20
C SER A 16 34.61 9.15 17.27
N CYS A 17 34.69 8.56 18.48
CA CYS A 17 34.69 7.12 18.66
C CYS A 17 33.38 6.46 18.19
N TYR A 18 32.24 7.10 18.45
CA TYR A 18 30.95 6.59 18.04
C TYR A 18 30.77 6.63 16.51
N VAL A 19 31.22 7.71 15.86
CA VAL A 19 31.26 7.85 14.40
C VAL A 19 32.21 6.82 13.78
N LEU A 20 33.38 6.61 14.35
CA LEU A 20 34.33 5.57 13.89
C LEU A 20 33.78 4.16 14.07
N LEU A 21 33.02 3.90 15.14
CA LEU A 21 32.31 2.62 15.36
C LEU A 21 31.20 2.41 14.33
N LEU A 22 30.45 3.45 14.01
CA LEU A 22 29.40 3.38 12.98
C LEU A 22 30.00 3.18 11.58
N ILE A 23 31.13 3.82 11.27
CA ILE A 23 31.84 3.62 10.00
C ILE A 23 32.40 2.19 9.90
N SER A 24 32.93 1.63 11.01
CA SER A 24 33.41 0.24 11.01
C SER A 24 32.30 -0.78 10.83
N LEU A 25 31.09 -0.52 11.36
CA LEU A 25 29.91 -1.36 11.14
C LEU A 25 29.43 -1.30 9.68
N ALA A 26 29.51 -0.13 9.03
CA ALA A 26 29.15 0.05 7.63
C ALA A 26 30.07 -0.72 6.66
N VAL A 27 31.35 -0.88 7.02
CA VAL A 27 32.33 -1.64 6.21
C VAL A 27 32.07 -3.16 6.24
N TYR A 28 31.50 -3.69 7.33
CA TYR A 28 31.13 -5.12 7.42
C TYR A 28 29.84 -5.48 6.66
N ALA A 29 29.04 -4.49 6.25
CA ALA A 29 27.77 -4.71 5.54
C ALA A 29 27.95 -4.92 4.03
N GLN A 30 29.15 -4.92 3.48
CA GLN A 30 29.37 -5.28 2.07
C GLN A 30 29.34 -6.82 1.92
N SER A 31 28.16 -7.41 1.95
CA SER A 31 27.98 -8.75 1.43
C SER A 31 28.32 -8.73 -0.06
N GLY A 32 29.35 -9.47 -0.46
CA GLY A 32 29.84 -9.49 -1.83
C GLY A 32 28.71 -9.94 -2.78
N LYS A 33 28.19 -9.01 -3.56
CA LYS A 33 27.23 -9.33 -4.63
C LYS A 33 28.01 -9.99 -5.77
N GLU A 34 27.54 -11.15 -6.19
CA GLU A 34 28.03 -11.78 -7.41
C GLU A 34 27.40 -11.12 -8.64
N ARG A 35 28.21 -10.92 -9.67
CA ARG A 35 27.75 -10.25 -10.92
C ARG A 35 27.71 -11.26 -12.03
N PHE A 36 26.52 -11.47 -12.58
CA PHE A 36 26.29 -12.31 -13.77
C PHE A 36 26.28 -11.42 -15.00
N VAL A 37 27.17 -11.70 -15.96
CA VAL A 37 27.32 -10.94 -17.17
C VAL A 37 27.14 -11.87 -18.36
N GLY A 38 26.39 -11.46 -19.38
CA GLY A 38 26.16 -12.21 -20.58
C GLY A 38 25.64 -11.33 -21.71
N ARG A 39 25.48 -11.96 -22.86
CA ARG A 39 24.92 -11.33 -24.08
C ARG A 39 23.88 -12.25 -24.69
N VAL A 40 22.75 -11.70 -25.05
CA VAL A 40 21.66 -12.41 -25.72
C VAL A 40 21.73 -12.11 -27.22
N VAL A 41 21.71 -13.16 -28.02
CA VAL A 41 21.78 -13.08 -29.49
C VAL A 41 20.69 -13.94 -30.11
N ASP A 42 20.27 -13.57 -31.28
CA ASP A 42 19.36 -14.35 -32.10
C ASP A 42 20.11 -15.54 -32.72
N THR A 43 19.51 -16.73 -32.68
CA THR A 43 20.16 -18.00 -33.17
C THR A 43 20.38 -18.00 -34.69
N GLU A 44 19.50 -17.38 -35.47
CA GLU A 44 19.55 -17.40 -36.93
C GLU A 44 20.41 -16.29 -37.49
N THR A 45 20.27 -15.07 -36.94
CA THR A 45 20.95 -13.88 -37.48
C THR A 45 22.21 -13.52 -36.73
N ASN A 46 22.45 -14.12 -35.54
CA ASN A 46 23.53 -13.80 -34.60
C ASN A 46 23.59 -12.33 -34.20
N GLN A 47 22.49 -11.61 -34.41
CA GLN A 47 22.33 -10.20 -33.96
C GLN A 47 21.99 -10.09 -32.47
N PRO A 48 22.34 -8.99 -31.82
CA PRO A 48 21.96 -8.79 -30.44
C PRO A 48 20.44 -8.65 -30.29
N VAL A 49 19.87 -9.28 -29.25
CA VAL A 49 18.46 -9.12 -28.90
C VAL A 49 18.36 -8.07 -27.79
N PRO A 50 17.93 -6.84 -28.08
CA PRO A 50 17.78 -5.78 -27.11
C PRO A 50 16.50 -5.98 -26.30
N PHE A 51 16.51 -5.49 -25.05
CA PHE A 51 15.36 -5.48 -24.14
C PHE A 51 14.78 -6.86 -23.79
N ALA A 52 15.53 -7.94 -24.02
CA ALA A 52 15.13 -9.27 -23.55
C ALA A 52 15.13 -9.31 -22.01
N THR A 53 14.09 -9.88 -21.45
CA THR A 53 13.95 -10.04 -20.00
C THR A 53 14.88 -11.16 -19.52
N VAL A 54 15.73 -10.85 -18.55
CA VAL A 54 16.67 -11.80 -17.93
C VAL A 54 16.36 -11.92 -16.45
N ARG A 55 16.15 -13.14 -15.95
CA ARG A 55 15.82 -13.43 -14.55
C ARG A 55 16.76 -14.50 -14.00
N LEU A 56 17.19 -14.32 -12.76
CA LEU A 56 17.87 -15.33 -11.98
C LEU A 56 16.94 -15.84 -10.90
N LEU A 57 16.69 -17.14 -10.88
CA LEU A 57 15.77 -17.82 -9.97
C LEU A 57 16.55 -18.80 -9.10
N ALA A 58 16.21 -18.88 -7.83
CA ALA A 58 16.79 -19.87 -6.91
C ALA A 58 16.03 -21.21 -7.03
N LEU A 59 16.77 -22.31 -7.23
CA LEU A 59 16.21 -23.66 -7.22
C LEU A 59 16.22 -24.25 -5.78
N PRO A 60 15.27 -25.16 -5.40
CA PRO A 60 14.24 -25.77 -6.27
C PRO A 60 12.97 -24.93 -6.43
N ASP A 61 12.74 -23.90 -5.61
CA ASP A 61 11.44 -23.21 -5.47
C ASP A 61 11.19 -22.15 -6.56
N SER A 62 12.14 -21.95 -7.49
CA SER A 62 12.09 -20.96 -8.56
C SER A 62 11.81 -19.53 -8.07
N ILE A 63 12.33 -19.18 -6.88
CA ILE A 63 12.17 -17.84 -6.29
C ILE A 63 13.01 -16.86 -7.07
N LEU A 64 12.42 -15.72 -7.48
CA LEU A 64 13.14 -14.65 -8.16
C LEU A 64 14.20 -14.04 -7.24
N LEU A 65 15.46 -14.09 -7.66
CA LEU A 65 16.58 -13.46 -6.95
C LEU A 65 16.84 -12.04 -7.48
N VAL A 66 16.87 -11.89 -8.79
CA VAL A 66 17.06 -10.61 -9.48
C VAL A 66 16.59 -10.73 -10.93
N GLY A 67 16.10 -9.62 -11.50
CA GLY A 67 15.71 -9.50 -12.89
C GLY A 67 16.24 -8.21 -13.51
N GLY A 68 16.32 -8.20 -14.83
CA GLY A 68 16.72 -7.06 -15.64
C GLY A 68 16.41 -7.28 -17.11
N ALA A 69 16.82 -6.33 -17.93
CA ALA A 69 16.69 -6.42 -19.38
C ALA A 69 18.07 -6.28 -20.06
N THR A 70 18.21 -6.79 -21.27
CA THR A 70 19.39 -6.56 -22.10
C THR A 70 19.41 -5.12 -22.64
N ASP A 71 20.61 -4.57 -22.81
CA ASP A 71 20.82 -3.28 -23.48
C ASP A 71 20.66 -3.38 -25.00
N ILE A 72 20.87 -2.25 -25.71
CA ILE A 72 20.79 -2.20 -27.20
C ILE A 72 21.82 -3.09 -27.91
N GLN A 73 22.89 -3.52 -27.23
CA GLN A 73 23.88 -4.47 -27.72
C GLN A 73 23.62 -5.91 -27.27
N GLY A 74 22.44 -6.16 -26.65
CA GLY A 74 22.06 -7.47 -26.15
C GLY A 74 22.78 -7.87 -24.85
N LYS A 75 23.55 -7.00 -24.21
CA LYS A 75 24.30 -7.30 -22.99
C LYS A 75 23.43 -7.11 -21.75
N PHE A 76 23.64 -7.96 -20.75
CA PHE A 76 23.02 -7.79 -19.43
C PHE A 76 24.05 -7.94 -18.32
N GLN A 77 23.79 -7.30 -17.21
CA GLN A 77 24.57 -7.42 -15.98
C GLN A 77 23.61 -7.43 -14.78
N LEU A 78 23.60 -8.53 -14.06
CA LEU A 78 22.78 -8.72 -12.86
C LEU A 78 23.67 -8.90 -11.64
N ALA A 79 23.40 -8.18 -10.57
CA ALA A 79 24.13 -8.28 -9.31
C ALA A 79 23.22 -8.85 -8.22
N VAL A 80 23.61 -9.98 -7.64
CA VAL A 80 22.79 -10.70 -6.68
C VAL A 80 23.62 -11.27 -5.54
N THR A 81 23.06 -11.35 -4.34
CA THR A 81 23.63 -12.10 -3.22
C THR A 81 23.04 -13.51 -3.22
N ILE A 82 23.90 -14.51 -3.43
CA ILE A 82 23.46 -15.90 -3.54
C ILE A 82 23.49 -16.58 -2.17
N PRO A 83 22.41 -17.25 -1.75
CA PRO A 83 22.43 -18.11 -0.56
C PRO A 83 23.36 -19.30 -0.75
N LYS A 84 24.19 -19.60 0.26
CA LYS A 84 25.35 -20.54 0.23
C LYS A 84 25.14 -21.98 -0.25
N SER A 85 23.98 -22.38 -0.74
CA SER A 85 23.72 -23.80 -1.14
C SER A 85 22.69 -23.98 -2.24
N LYS A 86 22.44 -23.00 -3.12
CA LYS A 86 21.39 -23.13 -4.12
C LYS A 86 21.96 -23.07 -5.56
N SER A 87 21.50 -23.98 -6.43
CA SER A 87 21.65 -23.86 -7.86
C SER A 87 20.77 -22.72 -8.35
N ILE A 88 21.25 -21.98 -9.36
CA ILE A 88 20.54 -20.85 -9.95
C ILE A 88 20.04 -21.24 -11.32
N LEU A 89 18.78 -20.89 -11.61
CA LEU A 89 18.20 -21.01 -12.94
C LEU A 89 18.20 -19.62 -13.59
N LEU A 90 18.90 -19.49 -14.69
CA LEU A 90 18.79 -18.36 -15.59
C LEU A 90 17.59 -18.58 -16.50
N HIS A 91 16.67 -17.63 -16.53
CA HIS A 91 15.54 -17.57 -17.44
C HIS A 91 15.65 -16.32 -18.30
N ILE A 92 15.60 -16.50 -19.61
CA ILE A 92 15.61 -15.40 -20.58
C ILE A 92 14.39 -15.54 -21.48
N SER A 93 13.65 -14.46 -21.63
CA SER A 93 12.45 -14.41 -22.47
C SER A 93 12.39 -13.10 -23.27
N TYR A 94 11.88 -13.18 -24.47
CA TYR A 94 11.60 -12.04 -25.32
C TYR A 94 10.40 -12.34 -26.23
N ILE A 95 9.62 -11.32 -26.57
CA ILE A 95 8.44 -11.49 -27.42
C ILE A 95 8.85 -12.01 -28.79
N GLY A 96 8.20 -13.08 -29.24
CA GLY A 96 8.52 -13.72 -30.52
C GLY A 96 9.70 -14.69 -30.48
N TYR A 97 10.20 -15.05 -29.31
CA TYR A 97 11.29 -15.99 -29.11
C TYR A 97 10.92 -17.05 -28.06
N THR A 98 11.43 -18.26 -28.29
CA THR A 98 11.33 -19.35 -27.32
C THR A 98 12.15 -19.04 -26.08
N SER A 99 11.53 -19.11 -24.89
CA SER A 99 12.22 -18.84 -23.63
C SER A 99 13.34 -19.84 -23.36
N VAL A 100 14.49 -19.36 -22.91
CA VAL A 100 15.64 -20.18 -22.55
C VAL A 100 15.78 -20.32 -21.06
N TYR A 101 15.96 -21.56 -20.60
CA TYR A 101 16.23 -21.92 -19.21
C TYR A 101 17.60 -22.58 -19.12
N ARG A 102 18.50 -22.05 -18.27
CA ARG A 102 19.84 -22.59 -18.08
C ARG A 102 20.21 -22.65 -16.62
N THR A 103 20.50 -23.83 -16.10
CA THR A 103 21.00 -23.98 -14.73
C THR A 103 22.46 -23.55 -14.66
N ILE A 104 22.78 -22.72 -13.68
CA ILE A 104 24.12 -22.19 -13.42
C ILE A 104 24.59 -22.73 -12.06
N SER A 105 25.71 -23.46 -12.07
CA SER A 105 26.39 -23.86 -10.86
C SER A 105 27.37 -22.76 -10.46
N VAL A 106 27.19 -22.18 -9.29
CA VAL A 106 28.06 -21.12 -8.79
C VAL A 106 29.17 -21.72 -7.95
N SER A 107 30.41 -21.48 -8.34
CA SER A 107 31.59 -21.89 -7.57
C SER A 107 32.05 -20.72 -6.67
N ALA A 108 32.38 -21.02 -5.42
CA ALA A 108 32.80 -20.04 -4.43
C ALA A 108 33.98 -19.14 -4.82
N ASN A 109 34.72 -19.51 -5.86
CA ASN A 109 35.91 -18.81 -6.33
C ASN A 109 35.67 -17.83 -7.48
N ASN A 110 34.47 -17.78 -8.09
CA ASN A 110 34.20 -16.93 -9.24
C ASN A 110 33.12 -15.89 -8.95
N LYS A 111 33.53 -14.70 -8.53
CA LYS A 111 32.64 -13.59 -8.17
C LYS A 111 31.95 -12.91 -9.36
N THR A 112 32.36 -13.24 -10.60
CA THR A 112 31.79 -12.65 -11.81
C THR A 112 31.68 -13.72 -12.90
N PRO A 113 30.71 -14.66 -12.81
CA PRO A 113 30.52 -15.66 -13.83
C PRO A 113 30.08 -15.00 -15.13
N THR A 114 30.93 -15.12 -16.19
CA THR A 114 30.62 -14.70 -17.54
C THR A 114 29.86 -15.82 -18.21
N LEU A 115 28.62 -15.58 -18.60
CA LEU A 115 27.72 -16.59 -19.20
C LEU A 115 27.88 -16.73 -20.70
N GLY A 116 28.70 -15.85 -21.32
CA GLY A 116 28.93 -15.82 -22.76
C GLY A 116 27.71 -15.38 -23.56
N ASN A 117 27.67 -15.79 -24.82
CA ASN A 117 26.50 -15.56 -25.67
C ASN A 117 25.45 -16.62 -25.39
N ILE A 118 24.21 -16.18 -25.26
CA ILE A 118 23.03 -17.01 -25.04
C ILE A 118 22.09 -16.78 -26.21
N SER A 119 21.84 -17.82 -26.99
CA SER A 119 21.03 -17.73 -28.19
C SER A 119 19.56 -17.93 -27.88
N LEU A 120 18.73 -17.06 -28.39
CA LEU A 120 17.27 -17.19 -28.41
C LEU A 120 16.85 -17.61 -29.81
N SER A 121 16.04 -18.65 -29.93
CA SER A 121 15.45 -19.08 -31.19
C SER A 121 14.12 -18.35 -31.41
N PRO A 122 13.91 -17.79 -32.63
CA PRO A 122 12.61 -17.26 -32.98
C PRO A 122 11.52 -18.32 -32.79
N GLU A 123 10.42 -17.94 -32.13
CA GLU A 123 9.27 -18.80 -32.04
C GLU A 123 8.54 -18.76 -33.38
N SER A 124 8.70 -19.82 -34.20
CA SER A 124 7.87 -19.96 -35.38
C SER A 124 6.44 -20.19 -34.93
N ILE A 125 5.60 -19.15 -35.03
CA ILE A 125 4.16 -19.27 -34.83
C ILE A 125 3.65 -20.16 -35.96
N SER A 126 3.61 -21.47 -35.69
CA SER A 126 2.78 -22.38 -36.50
C SER A 126 1.35 -21.94 -36.24
N LEU A 127 0.72 -21.30 -37.21
CA LEU A 127 -0.71 -21.01 -37.23
C LEU A 127 -1.50 -22.32 -37.36
N ASN A 128 -1.39 -23.19 -36.40
CA ASN A 128 -2.24 -24.35 -36.25
C ASN A 128 -3.36 -24.00 -35.30
N GLU A 129 -4.57 -23.99 -35.86
CA GLU A 129 -5.83 -23.93 -35.20
C GLU A 129 -6.08 -22.69 -34.32
N THR A 130 -7.10 -21.95 -34.72
CA THR A 130 -7.76 -20.98 -33.85
C THR A 130 -8.30 -21.73 -32.62
N VAL A 131 -7.46 -21.95 -31.63
CA VAL A 131 -7.93 -22.20 -30.28
C VAL A 131 -8.61 -20.90 -29.90
N VAL A 132 -9.93 -20.87 -30.01
CA VAL A 132 -10.76 -19.90 -29.30
C VAL A 132 -10.48 -20.17 -27.82
N VAL A 133 -9.46 -19.55 -27.28
CA VAL A 133 -9.32 -19.41 -25.84
C VAL A 133 -10.51 -18.56 -25.46
N GLY A 134 -11.58 -19.21 -24.99
CA GLY A 134 -12.71 -18.53 -24.43
C GLY A 134 -12.14 -17.61 -23.35
N GLN A 135 -12.10 -16.30 -23.60
CA GLN A 135 -11.79 -15.36 -22.53
C GLN A 135 -12.83 -15.66 -21.45
N ALA A 136 -12.35 -16.02 -20.27
CA ALA A 136 -13.23 -16.17 -19.13
C ALA A 136 -14.11 -14.91 -19.06
N PRO A 137 -15.42 -15.05 -18.94
CA PRO A 137 -16.31 -13.89 -18.92
C PRO A 137 -15.86 -12.92 -17.82
N MET A 138 -15.93 -11.63 -18.11
CA MET A 138 -15.52 -10.58 -17.18
C MET A 138 -16.30 -10.67 -15.87
N ALA A 139 -17.60 -10.95 -15.95
CA ALA A 139 -18.49 -11.14 -14.83
C ALA A 139 -19.47 -12.29 -15.12
N VAL A 140 -19.78 -13.08 -14.10
CA VAL A 140 -20.78 -14.15 -14.13
C VAL A 140 -21.64 -14.04 -12.88
N THR A 141 -22.96 -14.15 -13.05
CA THR A 141 -23.89 -14.20 -11.90
C THR A 141 -24.18 -15.67 -11.59
N GLU A 142 -23.86 -16.09 -10.37
CA GLU A 142 -24.10 -17.43 -9.82
C GLU A 142 -25.10 -17.32 -8.66
N GLY A 143 -26.41 -17.50 -8.93
CA GLY A 143 -27.45 -17.22 -7.94
C GLY A 143 -27.45 -15.74 -7.54
N ASP A 144 -27.32 -15.44 -6.26
CA ASP A 144 -27.30 -14.08 -5.72
C ASP A 144 -25.87 -13.48 -5.67
N THR A 145 -24.87 -14.19 -6.19
CA THR A 145 -23.46 -13.78 -6.17
C THR A 145 -23.04 -13.35 -7.57
N THR A 146 -22.48 -12.14 -7.69
CA THR A 146 -21.77 -11.70 -8.89
C THR A 146 -20.29 -12.00 -8.75
N VAL A 147 -19.73 -12.80 -9.64
CA VAL A 147 -18.32 -13.18 -9.67
C VAL A 147 -17.62 -12.44 -10.79
N PHE A 148 -16.63 -11.62 -10.45
CA PHE A 148 -15.78 -10.92 -11.40
C PHE A 148 -14.43 -11.64 -11.50
N ASN A 149 -13.90 -11.80 -12.72
CA ASN A 149 -12.60 -12.37 -12.95
C ASN A 149 -11.56 -11.23 -13.04
N ALA A 150 -10.69 -11.11 -12.04
CA ALA A 150 -9.72 -10.01 -11.98
C ALA A 150 -8.80 -9.95 -13.22
N SER A 151 -8.45 -11.10 -13.79
CA SER A 151 -7.56 -11.15 -14.97
C SER A 151 -8.21 -10.66 -16.27
N ALA A 152 -9.53 -10.49 -16.29
CA ALA A 152 -10.25 -9.97 -17.45
C ALA A 152 -10.17 -8.43 -17.56
N TYR A 153 -9.72 -7.76 -16.48
CA TYR A 153 -9.60 -6.30 -16.43
C TYR A 153 -8.13 -5.90 -16.55
N ARG A 154 -7.87 -4.89 -17.37
CA ARG A 154 -6.50 -4.37 -17.58
C ARG A 154 -6.18 -3.32 -16.52
N THR A 155 -5.42 -3.68 -15.52
CA THR A 155 -4.90 -2.76 -14.52
C THR A 155 -3.39 -2.57 -14.72
N PRO A 156 -2.84 -1.35 -14.55
CA PRO A 156 -1.39 -1.14 -14.54
C PRO A 156 -0.70 -1.98 -13.46
N GLU A 157 0.56 -2.35 -13.67
CA GLU A 157 1.38 -3.00 -12.63
C GLU A 157 1.42 -2.14 -11.36
N GLY A 158 1.34 -2.77 -10.20
CA GLY A 158 1.31 -2.07 -8.91
C GLY A 158 -0.03 -1.43 -8.55
N SER A 159 -1.08 -1.65 -9.36
CA SER A 159 -2.41 -1.12 -9.03
C SER A 159 -2.98 -1.75 -7.77
N MET A 160 -3.63 -0.93 -6.96
CA MET A 160 -4.39 -1.38 -5.80
C MET A 160 -5.83 -1.74 -6.18
N LEU A 161 -6.52 -2.45 -5.30
CA LEU A 161 -7.91 -2.91 -5.48
C LEU A 161 -8.85 -1.79 -5.96
N GLU A 162 -8.65 -0.56 -5.50
CA GLU A 162 -9.39 0.62 -5.94
C GLU A 162 -9.40 0.79 -7.48
N GLY A 163 -8.23 0.61 -8.10
CA GLY A 163 -8.09 0.70 -9.57
C GLY A 163 -8.85 -0.38 -10.33
N LEU A 164 -8.95 -1.57 -9.75
CA LEU A 164 -9.72 -2.68 -10.32
C LEU A 164 -11.23 -2.46 -10.16
N VAL A 165 -11.66 -2.07 -8.95
CA VAL A 165 -13.09 -1.88 -8.65
C VAL A 165 -13.74 -0.82 -9.54
N LYS A 166 -13.03 0.28 -9.84
CA LYS A 166 -13.51 1.32 -10.78
C LYS A 166 -13.75 0.81 -12.21
N GLN A 167 -13.23 -0.37 -12.57
CA GLN A 167 -13.43 -0.99 -13.88
C GLN A 167 -14.51 -2.07 -13.86
N LEU A 168 -14.99 -2.47 -12.67
CA LEU A 168 -16.04 -3.50 -12.55
C LEU A 168 -17.39 -2.96 -13.04
N PRO A 169 -18.17 -3.73 -13.78
CA PRO A 169 -19.54 -3.38 -14.10
C PRO A 169 -20.37 -3.15 -12.83
N GLY A 170 -20.90 -1.93 -12.67
CA GLY A 170 -21.66 -1.54 -11.48
C GLY A 170 -20.80 -1.27 -10.25
N GLY A 171 -19.47 -1.26 -10.36
CA GLY A 171 -18.54 -0.83 -9.30
C GLY A 171 -18.32 0.68 -9.34
N GLU A 172 -18.50 1.35 -8.22
CA GLU A 172 -18.36 2.79 -8.08
C GLU A 172 -17.72 3.12 -6.73
N ILE A 173 -16.93 4.18 -6.70
CA ILE A 173 -16.42 4.77 -5.45
C ILE A 173 -16.99 6.17 -5.37
N ASP A 174 -17.81 6.42 -4.36
CA ASP A 174 -18.45 7.71 -4.17
C ASP A 174 -17.47 8.81 -3.74
N GLU A 175 -17.97 10.06 -3.60
CA GLU A 175 -17.17 11.22 -3.21
C GLU A 175 -16.57 11.06 -1.79
N ASP A 176 -17.23 10.27 -0.95
CA ASP A 176 -16.77 9.96 0.41
C ASP A 176 -15.78 8.78 0.45
N GLY A 177 -15.43 8.19 -0.70
CA GLY A 177 -14.52 7.05 -0.83
C GLY A 177 -15.16 5.72 -0.43
N LYS A 178 -16.48 5.62 -0.36
CA LYS A 178 -17.20 4.38 -0.09
C LYS A 178 -17.34 3.58 -1.38
N LEU A 179 -17.16 2.27 -1.27
CA LEU A 179 -17.35 1.35 -2.36
C LEU A 179 -18.82 1.00 -2.51
N LEU A 180 -19.37 1.22 -3.71
CA LEU A 180 -20.69 0.74 -4.10
C LEU A 180 -20.54 -0.34 -5.17
N ILE A 181 -21.36 -1.38 -5.09
CA ILE A 181 -21.54 -2.39 -6.16
C ILE A 181 -23.04 -2.51 -6.43
N HIS A 182 -23.41 -2.32 -7.69
CA HIS A 182 -24.81 -2.25 -8.11
C HIS A 182 -25.66 -1.25 -7.29
N GLY A 183 -25.05 -0.11 -6.89
CA GLY A 183 -25.69 0.93 -6.11
C GLY A 183 -25.81 0.63 -4.60
N LYS A 184 -25.34 -0.53 -4.13
CA LYS A 184 -25.32 -0.90 -2.71
C LYS A 184 -23.95 -0.71 -2.11
N GLU A 185 -23.87 -0.08 -0.91
CA GLU A 185 -22.62 0.15 -0.20
C GLU A 185 -22.02 -1.16 0.30
N VAL A 186 -20.77 -1.45 -0.06
CA VAL A 186 -20.02 -2.59 0.45
C VAL A 186 -19.63 -2.30 1.88
N LYS A 187 -20.17 -3.07 2.82
CA LYS A 187 -19.92 -2.90 4.26
C LYS A 187 -18.66 -3.62 4.72
N LYS A 188 -18.30 -4.73 4.06
CA LYS A 188 -17.12 -5.53 4.45
C LYS A 188 -16.39 -6.05 3.22
N ILE A 189 -15.06 -6.03 3.29
CA ILE A 189 -14.20 -6.68 2.32
C ILE A 189 -13.56 -7.91 2.99
N LEU A 190 -13.69 -9.06 2.34
CA LEU A 190 -13.08 -10.29 2.78
C LEU A 190 -11.91 -10.66 1.85
N VAL A 191 -10.94 -11.38 2.39
CA VAL A 191 -9.85 -11.99 1.64
C VAL A 191 -9.84 -13.49 1.95
N ASP A 192 -10.19 -14.31 0.96
CA ASP A 192 -10.43 -15.76 1.12
C ASP A 192 -11.41 -16.05 2.29
N GLY A 193 -12.52 -15.29 2.36
CA GLY A 193 -13.56 -15.43 3.38
C GLY A 193 -13.22 -14.87 4.77
N LYS A 194 -12.07 -14.23 4.95
CA LYS A 194 -11.64 -13.61 6.20
C LYS A 194 -11.73 -12.10 6.10
N GLU A 195 -12.30 -11.46 7.11
CA GLU A 195 -12.45 -10.00 7.14
C GLU A 195 -11.08 -9.31 7.12
N PHE A 196 -10.95 -8.33 6.25
CA PHE A 196 -9.77 -7.51 6.11
C PHE A 196 -10.10 -6.10 6.61
N PHE A 197 -9.51 -5.70 7.74
CA PHE A 197 -9.83 -4.45 8.45
C PHE A 197 -11.34 -4.25 8.61
N SER A 198 -11.96 -5.07 9.44
CA SER A 198 -13.40 -5.39 9.55
C SER A 198 -14.38 -4.24 9.35
N ASP A 199 -14.03 -3.03 9.78
CA ASP A 199 -14.93 -1.86 9.73
C ASP A 199 -14.42 -0.79 8.74
N ASP A 200 -13.41 -1.11 7.93
CA ASP A 200 -12.79 -0.14 7.03
C ASP A 200 -12.50 -0.71 5.63
N PRO A 201 -13.53 -0.79 4.76
CA PRO A 201 -13.34 -1.21 3.37
C PRO A 201 -12.32 -0.36 2.59
N LYS A 202 -12.14 0.92 2.97
CA LYS A 202 -11.18 1.82 2.31
C LYS A 202 -9.73 1.36 2.51
N ALA A 203 -9.42 0.79 3.69
CA ALA A 203 -8.10 0.21 3.94
C ALA A 203 -7.79 -0.91 2.95
N ALA A 204 -8.77 -1.76 2.61
CA ALA A 204 -8.60 -2.79 1.59
C ALA A 204 -8.43 -2.21 0.19
N LEU A 205 -9.23 -1.22 -0.19
CA LEU A 205 -9.16 -0.58 -1.50
C LEU A 205 -7.78 0.02 -1.78
N LYS A 206 -7.17 0.66 -0.79
CA LYS A 206 -5.89 1.37 -0.93
C LYS A 206 -4.66 0.49 -0.75
N ASN A 207 -4.77 -0.70 -0.15
CA ASN A 207 -3.61 -1.48 0.29
C ASN A 207 -3.55 -2.91 -0.22
N LEU A 208 -4.58 -3.40 -0.92
CA LEU A 208 -4.54 -4.73 -1.53
C LEU A 208 -4.13 -4.64 -3.00
N PRO A 209 -2.97 -5.21 -3.39
CA PRO A 209 -2.53 -5.22 -4.77
C PRO A 209 -3.42 -6.10 -5.65
N VAL A 210 -3.76 -5.60 -6.84
CA VAL A 210 -4.59 -6.35 -7.80
C VAL A 210 -3.93 -7.66 -8.24
N GLU A 211 -2.59 -7.67 -8.29
CA GLU A 211 -1.83 -8.85 -8.72
C GLU A 211 -2.10 -10.10 -7.90
N MET A 212 -2.47 -9.95 -6.63
CA MET A 212 -2.82 -11.09 -5.77
C MET A 212 -4.22 -11.64 -6.01
N ILE A 213 -5.11 -10.88 -6.66
CA ILE A 213 -6.53 -11.21 -6.76
C ILE A 213 -6.77 -12.09 -7.98
N GLU A 214 -7.45 -13.23 -7.78
CA GLU A 214 -7.92 -14.11 -8.84
C GLU A 214 -9.35 -13.75 -9.25
N LYS A 215 -10.24 -13.62 -8.26
CA LYS A 215 -11.66 -13.34 -8.45
C LYS A 215 -12.18 -12.43 -7.35
N LEU A 216 -13.22 -11.66 -7.66
CA LEU A 216 -13.99 -10.90 -6.70
C LEU A 216 -15.42 -11.44 -6.70
N LYS A 217 -15.98 -11.69 -5.54
CA LYS A 217 -17.36 -12.15 -5.36
C LYS A 217 -18.13 -11.09 -4.60
N ALA A 218 -19.14 -10.51 -5.24
CA ALA A 218 -20.05 -9.56 -4.62
C ALA A 218 -21.38 -10.27 -4.34
N TYR A 219 -21.81 -10.26 -3.09
CA TYR A 219 -23.04 -10.89 -2.65
C TYR A 219 -23.61 -10.22 -1.40
N GLU A 220 -24.92 -10.37 -1.23
CA GLU A 220 -25.59 -9.92 -0.02
C GLU A 220 -25.61 -11.04 1.01
N ARG A 221 -25.43 -10.67 2.25
CA ARG A 221 -25.39 -11.60 3.38
C ARG A 221 -26.17 -10.99 4.54
N GLN A 222 -26.95 -11.80 5.23
CA GLN A 222 -27.59 -11.38 6.47
C GLN A 222 -26.56 -10.82 7.46
N SER A 223 -27.00 -9.89 8.29
CA SER A 223 -26.17 -9.30 9.33
C SER A 223 -25.47 -10.34 10.19
N ASP A 224 -24.35 -9.99 10.79
CA ASP A 224 -23.67 -10.91 11.70
C ASP A 224 -24.54 -11.29 12.90
N LEU A 225 -25.45 -10.40 13.34
CA LEU A 225 -26.39 -10.68 14.42
C LEU A 225 -27.44 -11.74 14.00
N ALA A 226 -28.04 -11.56 12.83
CA ALA A 226 -29.01 -12.53 12.31
C ALA A 226 -28.39 -13.91 12.12
N ARG A 227 -27.17 -13.98 11.59
CA ARG A 227 -26.42 -15.25 11.42
C ARG A 227 -26.05 -15.92 12.74
N LEU A 228 -25.86 -15.18 13.80
CA LEU A 228 -25.49 -15.71 15.12
C LEU A 228 -26.70 -16.17 15.91
N THR A 229 -27.77 -15.40 15.87
CA THR A 229 -28.99 -15.68 16.63
C THR A 229 -29.95 -16.61 15.89
N GLY A 230 -29.82 -16.70 14.57
CA GLY A 230 -30.78 -17.39 13.69
C GLY A 230 -32.10 -16.61 13.54
N ILE A 231 -32.16 -15.39 14.04
CA ILE A 231 -33.32 -14.48 13.94
C ILE A 231 -33.00 -13.49 12.81
N ASP A 232 -33.84 -13.46 11.81
CA ASP A 232 -33.72 -12.50 10.72
C ASP A 232 -34.09 -11.11 11.25
N ASP A 233 -33.15 -10.17 11.16
CA ASP A 233 -33.32 -8.77 11.55
C ASP A 233 -33.71 -7.88 10.33
N GLY A 234 -33.83 -8.48 9.14
CA GLY A 234 -34.16 -7.77 7.91
C GLY A 234 -33.01 -6.91 7.36
N GLU A 235 -31.81 -7.00 7.95
CA GLU A 235 -30.64 -6.27 7.49
C GLU A 235 -29.74 -7.18 6.64
N GLU A 236 -29.45 -6.74 5.42
CA GLU A 236 -28.50 -7.37 4.51
C GLU A 236 -27.29 -6.49 4.30
N GLU A 237 -26.12 -7.10 4.39
CA GLU A 237 -24.84 -6.44 4.17
C GLU A 237 -24.28 -6.84 2.80
N MET A 238 -23.95 -5.86 1.93
CA MET A 238 -23.18 -6.14 0.71
C MET A 238 -21.74 -6.46 1.09
N ILE A 239 -21.28 -7.62 0.65
CA ILE A 239 -19.93 -8.16 0.90
C ILE A 239 -19.17 -8.24 -0.41
N LEU A 240 -17.89 -7.86 -0.38
CA LEU A 240 -16.93 -8.13 -1.44
C LEU A 240 -15.88 -9.12 -0.95
N ASP A 241 -15.92 -10.37 -1.42
CA ASP A 241 -14.94 -11.41 -1.06
C ASP A 241 -13.91 -11.59 -2.18
N LEU A 242 -12.65 -11.37 -1.85
CA LEU A 242 -11.51 -11.45 -2.76
C LEU A 242 -10.87 -12.82 -2.65
N SER A 243 -10.85 -13.58 -3.73
CA SER A 243 -10.13 -14.83 -3.80
C SER A 243 -8.67 -14.56 -4.22
N VAL A 244 -7.72 -15.01 -3.41
CA VAL A 244 -6.29 -14.87 -3.68
C VAL A 244 -5.81 -15.96 -4.64
N LYS A 245 -4.95 -15.61 -5.59
CA LYS A 245 -4.31 -16.55 -6.53
C LYS A 245 -3.60 -17.67 -5.76
N LYS A 246 -3.72 -18.90 -6.24
CA LYS A 246 -3.18 -20.10 -5.56
C LYS A 246 -1.70 -20.01 -5.21
N ASN A 247 -0.89 -19.43 -6.09
CA ASN A 247 0.55 -19.24 -5.88
C ASN A 247 0.90 -18.12 -4.87
N MET A 248 -0.08 -17.31 -4.45
CA MET A 248 0.10 -16.21 -3.50
C MET A 248 -0.57 -16.46 -2.14
N LYS A 249 -1.21 -17.62 -1.95
CA LYS A 249 -1.85 -17.99 -0.68
C LYS A 249 -0.87 -18.29 0.46
N ARG A 250 0.41 -18.46 0.16
CA ARG A 250 1.48 -18.68 1.14
C ARG A 250 2.67 -17.80 0.78
N GLY A 251 3.00 -16.85 1.63
CA GLY A 251 4.14 -15.98 1.40
C GLY A 251 4.06 -14.65 2.12
N TRP A 252 5.04 -13.83 1.82
CA TRP A 252 5.11 -12.44 2.22
C TRP A 252 4.97 -11.56 0.98
N MET A 253 4.19 -10.51 1.09
CA MET A 253 4.05 -9.49 0.08
C MET A 253 4.31 -8.15 0.75
N GLU A 254 5.22 -7.37 0.19
CA GLU A 254 5.56 -6.05 0.70
C GLU A 254 5.44 -5.03 -0.43
N ASN A 255 4.81 -3.92 -0.10
CA ASN A 255 4.78 -2.74 -0.94
C ASN A 255 5.34 -1.58 -0.12
N PHE A 256 6.44 -1.01 -0.58
CA PHE A 256 7.10 0.12 0.04
C PHE A 256 7.15 1.29 -0.95
N MET A 257 6.68 2.44 -0.51
CA MET A 257 6.75 3.69 -1.25
C MET A 257 7.46 4.73 -0.38
N GLY A 258 8.45 5.41 -0.95
CA GLY A 258 9.14 6.51 -0.30
C GLY A 258 9.37 7.65 -1.27
N GLY A 259 9.05 8.86 -0.86
CA GLY A 259 9.23 10.06 -1.65
C GLY A 259 9.72 11.24 -0.80
N TYR A 260 10.59 12.05 -1.38
CA TYR A 260 11.01 13.34 -0.83
C TYR A 260 10.93 14.41 -1.91
N GLY A 261 10.32 15.52 -1.58
CA GLY A 261 10.04 16.62 -2.51
C GLY A 261 10.56 17.97 -2.04
N SER A 262 10.34 18.98 -2.85
CA SER A 262 10.65 20.37 -2.51
C SER A 262 9.84 20.84 -1.30
N LYS A 263 10.37 21.85 -0.56
CA LYS A 263 9.75 22.41 0.65
C LYS A 263 9.58 21.36 1.77
N ASP A 264 10.55 20.46 1.92
CA ASP A 264 10.60 19.43 2.95
C ASP A 264 9.37 18.50 2.94
N ARG A 265 8.79 18.27 1.76
CA ARG A 265 7.72 17.31 1.59
C ARG A 265 8.26 15.89 1.60
N TYR A 266 7.63 15.02 2.35
CA TYR A 266 7.96 13.60 2.39
C TYR A 266 6.71 12.75 2.42
N GLU A 267 6.84 11.56 1.90
CA GLU A 267 5.83 10.52 1.98
C GLU A 267 6.51 9.16 2.11
N LEU A 268 6.13 8.40 3.13
CA LEU A 268 6.57 7.04 3.37
C LEU A 268 5.32 6.20 3.60
N ALA A 269 5.15 5.17 2.79
CA ALA A 269 4.08 4.20 2.94
C ALA A 269 4.64 2.79 2.84
N ASN A 270 4.18 1.92 3.72
CA ASN A 270 4.55 0.51 3.71
C ASN A 270 3.33 -0.35 3.99
N THR A 271 3.19 -1.41 3.22
CA THR A 271 2.18 -2.45 3.45
C THR A 271 2.87 -3.80 3.40
N LEU A 272 2.86 -4.50 4.52
CA LEU A 272 3.40 -5.84 4.66
C LEU A 272 2.25 -6.82 4.89
N ASN A 273 2.10 -7.77 3.98
CA ASN A 273 1.11 -8.84 4.06
C ASN A 273 1.81 -10.19 4.20
N ARG A 274 1.34 -11.00 5.13
CA ARG A 274 1.71 -12.39 5.27
C ARG A 274 0.48 -13.26 5.16
N PHE A 275 0.48 -14.13 4.18
CA PHE A 275 -0.56 -15.14 3.98
C PHE A 275 -0.03 -16.52 4.30
N ARG A 276 -0.82 -17.33 4.99
CA ARG A 276 -0.54 -18.73 5.26
C ARG A 276 -1.87 -19.42 5.53
N ASP A 277 -2.32 -20.29 4.64
CA ASP A 277 -3.58 -21.05 4.71
C ASP A 277 -4.65 -20.54 5.71
N ASN A 278 -4.41 -20.78 7.01
CA ASN A 278 -5.33 -20.45 8.08
C ASN A 278 -5.03 -19.11 8.78
N SER A 279 -3.98 -18.39 8.40
CA SER A 279 -3.61 -17.12 9.04
C SER A 279 -3.30 -16.04 8.02
N GLN A 280 -3.69 -14.83 8.36
CA GLN A 280 -3.31 -13.62 7.62
C GLN A 280 -2.84 -12.58 8.63
N LEU A 281 -1.76 -11.90 8.29
CA LEU A 281 -1.24 -10.77 9.05
C LEU A 281 -0.94 -9.65 8.05
N THR A 282 -1.51 -8.50 8.28
CA THR A 282 -1.24 -7.29 7.51
C THR A 282 -0.78 -6.19 8.44
N VAL A 283 0.30 -5.53 8.08
CA VAL A 283 0.79 -4.33 8.76
C VAL A 283 0.89 -3.22 7.73
N ILE A 284 0.25 -2.10 8.01
CA ILE A 284 0.24 -0.92 7.16
C ILE A 284 0.78 0.25 7.94
N GLY A 285 1.72 0.97 7.37
CA GLY A 285 2.28 2.20 7.96
C GLY A 285 2.31 3.33 6.95
N ASN A 286 1.98 4.55 7.39
CA ASN A 286 2.10 5.73 6.56
C ASN A 286 2.57 6.92 7.40
N LEU A 287 3.52 7.67 6.84
CA LEU A 287 4.02 8.93 7.39
C LEU A 287 4.17 9.92 6.24
N ASN A 288 3.47 11.03 6.29
CA ASN A 288 3.58 12.03 5.24
C ASN A 288 3.23 13.44 5.72
N ASN A 289 3.65 14.45 4.96
CA ASN A 289 3.22 15.83 5.08
C ASN A 289 2.73 16.39 3.72
N THR A 290 2.12 15.55 2.91
CA THR A 290 1.65 15.85 1.55
C THR A 290 0.14 16.05 1.47
N ASN A 291 -0.54 16.24 2.61
CA ASN A 291 -2.00 16.26 2.74
C ASN A 291 -2.67 14.92 2.42
N ASN A 292 -1.91 13.82 2.37
CA ASN A 292 -2.46 12.48 2.26
C ASN A 292 -2.87 12.00 3.66
N GLN A 293 -4.12 11.60 3.85
CA GLN A 293 -4.63 11.20 5.17
C GLN A 293 -4.30 9.74 5.55
N GLY A 294 -3.37 9.12 4.83
CA GLY A 294 -2.94 7.75 5.12
C GLY A 294 -3.76 6.68 4.40
N PHE A 295 -3.81 5.47 4.97
CA PHE A 295 -4.39 4.30 4.32
C PHE A 295 -5.91 4.19 4.49
N SER A 296 -6.48 4.89 5.45
CA SER A 296 -7.91 4.93 5.68
C SER A 296 -8.31 6.33 6.14
N GLU A 297 -9.40 6.81 5.61
CA GLU A 297 -10.05 8.00 6.14
C GLU A 297 -10.94 7.54 7.30
N MET A 298 -10.36 7.38 8.48
CA MET A 298 -11.14 7.20 9.70
C MET A 298 -11.86 8.52 10.01
N GLN A 299 -12.99 8.73 9.37
CA GLN A 299 -13.90 9.79 9.80
C GLN A 299 -14.52 9.37 11.13
N GLY A 300 -14.15 10.06 12.20
CA GLY A 300 -15.04 10.16 13.34
C GLY A 300 -16.35 10.80 12.85
N GLU A 301 -17.49 10.37 13.42
CA GLU A 301 -18.85 10.85 13.11
C GLU A 301 -19.05 12.38 13.10
N SER A 302 -18.02 13.17 13.33
CA SER A 302 -18.04 14.63 13.36
C SER A 302 -17.60 15.31 12.06
N ALA A 303 -17.20 14.58 11.03
CA ALA A 303 -16.85 15.15 9.74
C ALA A 303 -18.01 15.00 8.75
N SER A 304 -19.21 15.42 9.15
CA SER A 304 -20.27 15.77 8.19
C SER A 304 -19.92 17.11 7.56
N SER A 305 -18.96 17.14 6.69
CA SER A 305 -18.90 18.12 5.62
C SER A 305 -18.22 17.50 4.43
N SER A 306 -19.07 17.09 3.51
CA SER A 306 -18.83 17.00 2.09
C SER A 306 -17.76 18.02 1.67
N GLY A 307 -16.53 17.58 1.54
CA GLY A 307 -15.45 18.44 1.10
C GLY A 307 -14.40 17.60 0.41
N ASN A 308 -14.38 17.67 -0.92
CA ASN A 308 -13.31 17.18 -1.76
C ASN A 308 -11.96 17.36 -1.06
N LEU A 309 -11.18 16.29 -0.87
CA LEU A 309 -9.81 16.30 -0.35
C LEU A 309 -8.91 17.33 -1.04
N ARG A 310 -9.27 17.77 -2.23
CA ARG A 310 -8.61 18.85 -2.99
C ARG A 310 -8.85 20.25 -2.44
N THR A 311 -9.81 20.45 -1.54
CA THR A 311 -10.17 21.77 -1.00
C THR A 311 -9.76 21.99 0.46
N GLN A 312 -9.10 21.02 1.11
CA GLN A 312 -8.58 21.24 2.45
C GLN A 312 -7.46 22.28 2.41
N LYS A 313 -7.76 23.44 3.03
CA LYS A 313 -6.77 24.52 3.21
C LYS A 313 -5.74 24.10 4.26
N GLY A 314 -4.50 24.51 4.06
CA GLY A 314 -3.42 24.26 5.00
C GLY A 314 -2.58 23.02 4.71
N LEU A 315 -1.66 22.76 5.60
CA LEU A 315 -0.71 21.65 5.55
C LEU A 315 -1.06 20.62 6.61
N THR A 316 -1.32 19.39 6.18
CA THR A 316 -1.58 18.27 7.07
C THR A 316 -0.40 17.32 7.06
N THR A 317 0.15 17.06 8.26
CA THR A 317 1.07 15.96 8.53
C THR A 317 0.27 14.79 9.07
N SER A 318 0.42 13.62 8.47
CA SER A 318 -0.30 12.40 8.83
C SER A 318 0.64 11.30 9.25
N ARG A 319 0.25 10.54 10.25
CA ARG A 319 0.92 9.34 10.73
C ARG A 319 -0.12 8.27 10.98
N SER A 320 0.05 7.10 10.41
CA SER A 320 -0.90 6.02 10.62
C SER A 320 -0.21 4.67 10.70
N LEU A 321 -0.77 3.79 11.52
CA LEU A 321 -0.34 2.41 11.69
C LEU A 321 -1.58 1.53 11.81
N GLY A 322 -1.67 0.51 10.96
CA GLY A 322 -2.73 -0.49 10.97
C GLY A 322 -2.13 -1.89 11.11
N VAL A 323 -2.75 -2.71 11.95
CA VAL A 323 -2.43 -4.12 12.08
C VAL A 323 -3.71 -4.92 12.01
N ASN A 324 -3.79 -5.84 11.05
CA ASN A 324 -4.87 -6.81 10.93
C ASN A 324 -4.29 -8.20 11.06
N ALA A 325 -4.85 -9.00 11.96
CA ALA A 325 -4.42 -10.38 12.18
C ALA A 325 -5.63 -11.31 12.25
N THR A 326 -5.59 -12.38 11.45
CA THR A 326 -6.61 -13.41 11.47
C THR A 326 -5.97 -14.79 11.59
N HIS A 327 -6.59 -15.66 12.37
CA HIS A 327 -6.19 -17.06 12.46
C HIS A 327 -7.39 -17.97 12.73
N ASP A 328 -7.51 -19.03 11.94
CA ASP A 328 -8.55 -20.04 12.09
C ASP A 328 -7.93 -21.35 12.55
N TRP A 329 -8.20 -21.74 13.82
CA TRP A 329 -7.97 -23.10 14.33
C TRP A 329 -9.20 -23.96 14.07
N LYS A 330 -9.10 -25.25 14.31
CA LYS A 330 -10.23 -26.18 14.09
C LYS A 330 -11.51 -25.80 14.86
N ARG A 331 -11.37 -25.24 16.06
CA ARG A 331 -12.49 -24.89 16.95
C ARG A 331 -12.53 -23.41 17.33
N VAL A 332 -11.53 -22.65 16.96
CA VAL A 332 -11.40 -21.24 17.35
C VAL A 332 -11.10 -20.41 16.12
N LYS A 333 -11.86 -19.36 15.92
CA LYS A 333 -11.53 -18.32 14.94
C LYS A 333 -11.19 -17.05 15.68
N PHE A 334 -10.06 -16.46 15.33
CA PHE A 334 -9.58 -15.20 15.88
C PHE A 334 -9.36 -14.19 14.77
N ARG A 335 -9.84 -12.98 14.99
CA ARG A 335 -9.61 -11.82 14.14
C ARG A 335 -9.32 -10.61 15.01
N SER A 336 -8.38 -9.79 14.62
CA SER A 336 -8.04 -8.57 15.33
C SER A 336 -7.66 -7.48 14.34
N ASN A 337 -8.15 -6.29 14.60
CA ASN A 337 -7.85 -5.10 13.83
C ASN A 337 -7.51 -3.97 14.81
N ILE A 338 -6.32 -3.40 14.64
CA ILE A 338 -5.85 -2.25 15.41
C ILE A 338 -5.46 -1.18 14.41
N GLN A 339 -6.00 0.02 14.55
CA GLN A 339 -5.69 1.16 13.69
C GLN A 339 -5.44 2.39 14.55
N TYR A 340 -4.30 3.01 14.30
CA TYR A 340 -3.95 4.31 14.85
C TYR A 340 -3.79 5.31 13.69
N MET A 341 -4.35 6.49 13.85
CA MET A 341 -4.18 7.61 12.93
C MET A 341 -4.03 8.90 13.71
N GLY A 342 -2.93 9.59 13.46
CA GLY A 342 -2.66 10.94 13.95
C GLY A 342 -2.55 11.91 12.79
N THR A 343 -3.17 13.06 12.92
CA THR A 343 -3.06 14.17 11.96
C THR A 343 -2.77 15.47 12.70
N ASP A 344 -1.87 16.28 12.15
CA ASP A 344 -1.56 17.63 12.62
C ASP A 344 -1.71 18.57 11.43
N ARG A 345 -2.70 19.45 11.47
CA ARG A 345 -3.03 20.38 10.42
C ARG A 345 -2.66 21.79 10.84
N LEU A 346 -1.91 22.46 9.99
CA LEU A 346 -1.55 23.87 10.10
C LEU A 346 -2.19 24.64 8.95
N GLU A 347 -2.92 25.69 9.29
CA GLU A 347 -3.55 26.57 8.32
C GLU A 347 -3.22 28.03 8.64
N ASP A 348 -2.49 28.65 7.74
CA ASP A 348 -2.22 30.09 7.76
C ASP A 348 -3.14 30.74 6.74
N SER A 349 -3.93 31.70 7.17
CA SER A 349 -4.84 32.44 6.31
C SER A 349 -4.57 33.93 6.37
N ARG A 350 -4.65 34.58 5.22
CA ARG A 350 -4.70 36.02 5.11
C ARG A 350 -5.85 36.41 4.22
N THR A 351 -6.74 37.22 4.74
CA THR A 351 -7.91 37.70 4.03
C THR A 351 -7.88 39.22 4.02
N THR A 352 -7.99 39.83 2.84
CA THR A 352 -8.16 41.24 2.67
C THR A 352 -9.53 41.49 2.05
N VAL A 353 -10.33 42.29 2.71
CA VAL A 353 -11.67 42.67 2.26
C VAL A 353 -11.67 44.16 1.97
N ASP A 354 -11.86 44.53 0.71
CA ASP A 354 -12.03 45.92 0.27
C ASP A 354 -13.52 46.20 0.12
N ASN A 355 -14.04 47.08 0.96
CA ASN A 355 -15.41 47.55 0.87
C ASN A 355 -15.47 48.94 0.23
N TYR A 356 -16.21 49.05 -0.86
CA TYR A 356 -16.44 50.32 -1.55
C TYR A 356 -17.87 50.82 -1.27
N LEU A 357 -18.02 51.69 -0.28
CA LEU A 357 -19.27 52.37 0.02
C LEU A 357 -19.23 53.76 -0.57
N ARG A 358 -20.12 54.10 -1.48
CA ARG A 358 -20.33 55.31 -2.31
C ARG A 358 -19.36 56.52 -2.13
N LYS A 359 -18.78 56.74 -0.97
CA LYS A 359 -17.80 57.82 -0.69
C LYS A 359 -16.61 57.39 0.19
N ASP A 360 -16.72 56.25 0.84
CA ASP A 360 -15.70 55.81 1.79
C ASP A 360 -15.17 54.44 1.38
N LYS A 361 -13.86 54.31 1.37
CA LYS A 361 -13.17 53.06 1.18
C LYS A 361 -12.76 52.51 2.54
N SER A 362 -13.16 51.28 2.89
CA SER A 362 -12.61 50.61 4.05
C SER A 362 -11.92 49.30 3.63
N ILE A 363 -10.77 49.05 4.23
CA ILE A 363 -9.97 47.83 4.01
C ILE A 363 -9.91 47.11 5.35
N THR A 364 -10.24 45.84 5.35
CA THR A 364 -10.07 44.97 6.51
C THR A 364 -9.07 43.88 6.13
N GLU A 365 -7.99 43.80 6.86
CA GLU A 365 -7.02 42.71 6.77
C GLU A 365 -7.16 41.80 7.99
N SER A 366 -7.26 40.49 7.74
CA SER A 366 -7.34 39.48 8.79
C SER A 366 -6.27 38.42 8.52
N THR A 367 -5.49 38.10 9.52
CA THR A 367 -4.56 36.97 9.51
C THR A 367 -5.02 35.95 10.55
N GLY A 368 -4.97 34.66 10.21
CA GLY A 368 -5.32 33.58 11.10
C GLY A 368 -4.30 32.48 11.05
N HIS A 369 -3.93 31.97 12.22
CA HIS A 369 -3.08 30.80 12.41
C HIS A 369 -3.88 29.74 13.15
N ASN A 370 -4.27 28.67 12.44
CA ASN A 370 -5.04 27.58 13.01
C ASN A 370 -4.18 26.31 13.05
N ARG A 371 -4.14 25.67 14.20
CA ARG A 371 -3.57 24.33 14.35
C ARG A 371 -4.64 23.38 14.85
N GLN A 372 -4.74 22.22 14.25
CA GLN A 372 -5.67 21.17 14.65
C GLN A 372 -4.96 19.82 14.66
N GLY A 373 -4.82 19.24 15.84
CA GLY A 373 -4.32 17.88 16.06
C GLY A 373 -5.48 16.92 16.29
N ASN A 374 -5.43 15.75 15.66
CA ASN A 374 -6.38 14.66 15.93
C ASN A 374 -5.59 13.36 16.03
N ASP A 375 -5.79 12.61 17.12
CA ASP A 375 -5.25 11.28 17.33
C ASP A 375 -6.39 10.31 17.57
N ASN A 376 -6.48 9.27 16.77
CA ASN A 376 -7.53 8.26 16.85
C ASN A 376 -6.90 6.86 16.94
N LEU A 377 -7.39 6.06 17.87
CA LEU A 377 -7.05 4.65 17.99
C LEU A 377 -8.34 3.83 18.05
N VAL A 378 -8.42 2.85 17.17
CA VAL A 378 -9.50 1.85 17.14
C VAL A 378 -8.87 0.47 17.24
N ALA A 379 -9.37 -0.35 18.14
CA ALA A 379 -8.97 -1.74 18.28
C ALA A 379 -10.23 -2.62 18.41
N ASN A 380 -10.37 -3.55 17.51
CA ASN A 380 -11.46 -4.50 17.47
C ASN A 380 -10.88 -5.91 17.52
N ALA A 381 -11.52 -6.81 18.24
CA ALA A 381 -11.20 -8.22 18.16
C ALA A 381 -12.48 -9.06 18.08
N PHE A 382 -12.35 -10.21 17.48
CA PHE A 382 -13.40 -11.20 17.34
C PHE A 382 -12.82 -12.57 17.68
N LEU A 383 -13.45 -13.24 18.62
CA LEU A 383 -13.15 -14.61 18.99
C LEU A 383 -14.43 -15.46 18.90
N GLU A 384 -14.44 -16.46 18.06
CA GLU A 384 -15.48 -17.50 18.02
C GLU A 384 -14.84 -18.80 18.48
N TRP A 385 -15.35 -19.37 19.56
CA TRP A 385 -14.88 -20.62 20.12
C TRP A 385 -16.02 -21.64 20.16
N LYS A 386 -15.93 -22.67 19.33
CA LYS A 386 -16.82 -23.84 19.33
C LYS A 386 -16.36 -24.80 20.42
N MET A 387 -16.97 -24.68 21.61
CA MET A 387 -16.62 -25.51 22.77
C MET A 387 -17.00 -26.98 22.52
N ASP A 388 -18.20 -27.20 21.98
CA ASP A 388 -18.74 -28.50 21.57
C ASP A 388 -19.65 -28.36 20.34
N SER A 389 -20.45 -29.37 20.03
CA SER A 389 -21.34 -29.38 18.84
C SER A 389 -22.55 -28.45 18.95
N VAL A 390 -22.90 -28.02 20.17
CA VAL A 390 -24.07 -27.19 20.44
C VAL A 390 -23.73 -25.84 21.06
N THR A 391 -22.51 -25.71 21.65
CA THR A 391 -22.10 -24.52 22.38
C THR A 391 -21.03 -23.74 21.63
N THR A 392 -21.32 -22.49 21.31
CA THR A 392 -20.36 -21.57 20.70
C THR A 392 -20.29 -20.30 21.56
N LEU A 393 -19.07 -19.97 21.99
CA LEU A 393 -18.76 -18.70 22.66
C LEU A 393 -18.27 -17.68 21.63
N ILE A 394 -18.87 -16.49 21.65
CA ILE A 394 -18.44 -15.39 20.81
C ILE A 394 -18.11 -14.21 21.69
N PHE A 395 -16.94 -13.64 21.47
CA PHE A 395 -16.45 -12.47 22.21
C PHE A 395 -15.97 -11.41 21.21
N ARG A 396 -16.52 -10.20 21.33
CA ARG A 396 -16.25 -9.08 20.40
C ARG A 396 -15.90 -7.80 21.17
N PRO A 397 -14.70 -7.68 21.73
CA PRO A 397 -14.28 -6.44 22.35
C PRO A 397 -14.00 -5.37 21.30
N GLN A 398 -14.43 -4.15 21.58
CA GLN A 398 -14.12 -2.97 20.80
C GLN A 398 -13.57 -1.90 21.74
N TYR A 399 -12.52 -1.23 21.31
CA TYR A 399 -11.94 -0.10 21.98
C TYR A 399 -11.74 1.03 21.00
N ARG A 400 -12.22 2.22 21.33
CA ARG A 400 -12.01 3.43 20.55
C ARG A 400 -11.64 4.56 21.46
N THR A 401 -10.62 5.32 21.10
CA THR A 401 -10.28 6.59 21.75
C THR A 401 -9.92 7.61 20.67
N ALA A 402 -10.32 8.85 20.93
CA ALA A 402 -10.02 9.99 20.09
C ALA A 402 -9.56 11.15 20.96
N ALA A 403 -8.50 11.82 20.58
CA ALA A 403 -8.03 13.05 21.18
C ALA A 403 -7.97 14.13 20.10
N ASN A 404 -8.57 15.28 20.40
CA ASN A 404 -8.57 16.42 19.50
C ASN A 404 -7.97 17.61 20.22
N ASP A 405 -7.02 18.27 19.59
CA ASP A 405 -6.44 19.52 20.06
C ASP A 405 -6.62 20.60 18.98
N ARG A 406 -7.04 21.79 19.41
CA ARG A 406 -7.25 22.91 18.49
C ARG A 406 -6.78 24.19 19.13
N SER A 407 -5.94 24.92 18.39
CA SER A 407 -5.50 26.26 18.72
C SER A 407 -5.77 27.18 17.52
N SER A 408 -6.33 28.35 17.80
CA SER A 408 -6.66 29.32 16.75
C SER A 408 -6.27 30.73 17.23
N ASN A 409 -5.33 31.34 16.56
CA ASN A 409 -4.92 32.71 16.80
C ASN A 409 -5.25 33.57 15.60
N GLY A 410 -5.88 34.72 15.81
CA GLY A 410 -6.25 35.62 14.73
C GLY A 410 -5.93 37.07 15.08
N PHE A 411 -5.54 37.82 14.06
CA PHE A 411 -5.31 39.26 14.12
C PHE A 411 -6.08 39.94 12.99
N GLN A 412 -6.80 41.01 13.33
CA GLN A 412 -7.60 41.77 12.36
C GLN A 412 -7.36 43.26 12.54
N GLN A 413 -7.12 43.95 11.42
CA GLN A 413 -7.02 45.37 11.35
C GLN A 413 -7.98 45.92 10.31
N GLY A 414 -8.61 47.03 10.62
CA GLY A 414 -9.50 47.75 9.70
C GLY A 414 -9.10 49.20 9.52
N TRP A 415 -8.97 49.62 8.28
CA TRP A 415 -8.66 51.01 7.89
C TRP A 415 -9.84 51.61 7.13
N GLY A 416 -10.11 52.91 7.38
CA GLY A 416 -11.02 53.70 6.57
C GLY A 416 -10.31 54.98 6.15
N ASN A 417 -10.28 55.30 4.85
CA ASN A 417 -9.61 56.46 4.28
C ASN A 417 -8.17 56.63 4.79
N GLU A 418 -7.40 55.50 4.81
CA GLU A 418 -6.01 55.40 5.28
C GLU A 418 -5.78 55.60 6.78
N VAL A 419 -6.84 55.70 7.57
CA VAL A 419 -6.77 55.78 9.04
C VAL A 419 -7.15 54.43 9.66
N LEU A 420 -6.35 53.91 10.61
CA LEU A 420 -6.66 52.71 11.38
C LEU A 420 -7.92 52.97 12.22
N LEU A 421 -8.98 52.22 11.96
CA LEU A 421 -10.26 52.32 12.64
C LEU A 421 -10.38 51.37 13.82
N ASN A 422 -9.90 50.15 13.66
CA ASN A 422 -9.97 49.12 14.68
C ASN A 422 -8.84 48.10 14.54
N GLU A 423 -8.51 47.48 15.66
CA GLU A 423 -7.57 46.37 15.76
C GLU A 423 -8.15 45.36 16.74
N ARG A 424 -8.09 44.07 16.38
CA ARG A 424 -8.61 42.98 17.22
C ARG A 424 -7.69 41.78 17.16
N GLU A 425 -7.36 41.26 18.32
CA GLU A 425 -6.68 39.99 18.49
C GLU A 425 -7.66 38.98 19.04
N SER A 426 -7.58 37.73 18.59
CA SER A 426 -8.38 36.61 19.07
C SER A 426 -7.46 35.40 19.26
N SER A 427 -7.62 34.71 20.35
CA SER A 427 -6.88 33.48 20.69
C SER A 427 -7.87 32.35 21.04
#